data_09dccc11dc53758ca3152abe228ab9ce
#
_entry.id   09dccc11dc53758ca3152abe228ab9ce
#
_cell.length_a   1.000
_cell.length_b   1.000
_cell.length_c   1.000
_cell.angle_alpha   90.00
_cell.angle_beta   90.00
_cell.angle_gamma   90.00
#
_symmetry.space_group_name_H-M   'P 1'
#
loop_
_entity.id
_entity.type
_entity.pdbx_description
1 polymer ?
#
loop_
_entity_poly.entity_id
_entity_poly.type
_entity_poly.pdbx_seq_one_letter_code
_entity_poly.pdbx_strand_id
1 'polypeptide(L)'
;VGEEGPAGERPAAGDLVRVAVHSCSGSGGRDLLARAGGEAVVHFVVEGKVPAARAPRGWELAVTNMAPGERAEFSLRAPLGAPPGEDDGAATPPAGGLFGRPDWGEDVELDLTLLSVTPALFVRELDEAGRWIKAVECEGGAWETPRPPYRVKLSCEVRDPAGSVRFCSPDGHPWDVTMGAGQLPEAVEAGVASMVEGERARLVCPAGALEAAVGPAALLPAVEWGPDWSPGDQVEVHLHLVRLFQVRDVLGDGALLKTRLRDGTGQFPVDCPIEDCRVRLHYSARLPGSSGPAAFDTAERSDGGGERPPPLEVTLGTGALPQALEWCVKLMVPGESARVEARPPHGYSDGDASRPAGVPEGSPVEWEVELFDFDRPTSAEDMSAAEVLAAAGALKSEGNELFQSARLPLAEARYGMALRLL
;
A
#
# COMPACT_ATOMS: atom_id res chain seq x y z
N VAL A 1 -47.06 -2.62 -6.34
CA VAL A 1 -47.29 -1.98 -5.03
C VAL A 1 -46.07 -2.27 -4.21
N GLY A 2 -45.15 -1.30 -4.13
CA GLY A 2 -43.89 -1.47 -3.41
C GLY A 2 -44.08 -1.36 -1.90
N GLU A 3 -43.29 -2.12 -1.13
CA GLU A 3 -43.08 -1.87 0.28
C GLU A 3 -42.12 -0.66 0.40
N GLU A 4 -42.61 0.48 0.94
CA GLU A 4 -41.76 1.64 1.18
C GLU A 4 -40.75 1.32 2.28
N GLY A 5 -39.44 1.33 1.90
CA GLY A 5 -38.34 1.24 2.85
C GLY A 5 -38.15 2.52 3.65
N PRO A 6 -37.29 2.52 4.69
CA PRO A 6 -37.02 3.71 5.49
C PRO A 6 -36.49 4.83 4.62
N ALA A 7 -36.92 6.07 4.88
CA ALA A 7 -36.58 7.26 4.10
C ALA A 7 -35.04 7.50 4.05
N GLY A 8 -34.41 7.00 3.01
CA GLY A 8 -33.03 7.28 2.64
C GLY A 8 -32.98 8.13 1.39
N GLU A 9 -31.85 8.78 1.14
CA GLU A 9 -31.61 9.49 -0.12
C GLU A 9 -31.63 8.51 -1.30
N ARG A 10 -32.34 8.89 -2.37
CA ARG A 10 -32.39 8.11 -3.60
C ARG A 10 -31.05 8.17 -4.32
N PRO A 11 -30.65 7.11 -5.05
CA PRO A 11 -29.42 7.12 -5.80
C PRO A 11 -29.31 8.27 -6.79
N ALA A 12 -28.13 8.87 -6.87
CA ALA A 12 -27.77 9.91 -7.81
C ALA A 12 -26.63 9.45 -8.72
N ALA A 13 -26.31 10.25 -9.74
CA ALA A 13 -25.20 9.96 -10.64
C ALA A 13 -23.87 9.84 -9.88
N GLY A 14 -23.14 8.78 -10.14
CA GLY A 14 -21.88 8.43 -9.48
C GLY A 14 -22.01 7.58 -8.21
N ASP A 15 -23.21 7.40 -7.68
CA ASP A 15 -23.43 6.54 -6.51
C ASP A 15 -23.25 5.06 -6.88
N LEU A 16 -22.64 4.29 -5.98
CA LEU A 16 -22.60 2.84 -6.09
C LEU A 16 -23.85 2.26 -5.43
N VAL A 17 -24.61 1.52 -6.22
CA VAL A 17 -25.80 0.81 -5.75
C VAL A 17 -25.55 -0.68 -5.64
N ARG A 18 -26.16 -1.32 -4.63
CA ARG A 18 -26.22 -2.75 -4.45
C ARG A 18 -27.69 -3.18 -4.57
N VAL A 19 -27.95 -4.09 -5.49
CA VAL A 19 -29.32 -4.46 -5.88
C VAL A 19 -29.47 -5.98 -5.83
N ALA A 20 -30.51 -6.46 -5.14
CA ALA A 20 -30.95 -7.84 -5.26
C ALA A 20 -31.97 -7.95 -6.41
N VAL A 21 -31.71 -8.84 -7.35
CA VAL A 21 -32.58 -9.10 -8.50
C VAL A 21 -33.30 -10.42 -8.28
N HIS A 22 -34.59 -10.35 -8.08
CA HIS A 22 -35.43 -11.52 -7.82
C HIS A 22 -35.88 -12.20 -9.09
N SER A 23 -36.18 -11.42 -10.14
CA SER A 23 -36.49 -11.93 -11.47
C SER A 23 -36.12 -10.90 -12.54
N CYS A 24 -35.73 -11.41 -13.71
CA CYS A 24 -35.50 -10.60 -14.90
C CYS A 24 -35.91 -11.45 -16.11
N SER A 25 -37.04 -11.12 -16.74
CA SER A 25 -37.60 -11.88 -17.85
C SER A 25 -37.78 -11.02 -19.08
N GLY A 26 -37.36 -11.55 -20.26
CA GLY A 26 -37.58 -10.90 -21.54
C GLY A 26 -38.97 -11.21 -22.10
N SER A 27 -39.32 -10.55 -23.21
CA SER A 27 -40.57 -10.76 -23.96
C SER A 27 -40.65 -12.24 -24.40
N GLY A 28 -41.58 -12.98 -23.81
CA GLY A 28 -41.73 -14.42 -24.02
C GLY A 28 -41.41 -15.31 -22.81
N GLY A 29 -41.17 -14.69 -21.64
CA GLY A 29 -40.98 -15.44 -20.38
C GLY A 29 -39.60 -16.09 -20.24
N ARG A 30 -38.61 -15.69 -21.05
CA ARG A 30 -37.23 -16.16 -20.92
C ARG A 30 -36.58 -15.52 -19.68
N ASP A 31 -36.13 -16.35 -18.74
CA ASP A 31 -35.35 -15.87 -17.62
C ASP A 31 -33.97 -15.37 -18.11
N LEU A 32 -33.67 -14.09 -17.88
CA LEU A 32 -32.42 -13.45 -18.25
C LEU A 32 -31.36 -13.57 -17.17
N LEU A 33 -31.72 -13.97 -15.95
CA LEU A 33 -30.80 -14.20 -14.83
C LEU A 33 -30.09 -15.54 -14.90
N ALA A 34 -30.05 -16.28 -15.92
CA ALA A 34 -29.30 -17.52 -16.21
C ALA A 34 -28.68 -18.32 -15.02
N ARG A 35 -29.11 -18.10 -13.83
CA ARG A 35 -28.78 -18.91 -12.65
C ARG A 35 -29.97 -19.78 -12.29
N ALA A 36 -29.76 -21.08 -12.28
CA ALA A 36 -30.75 -22.02 -11.80
C ALA A 36 -31.05 -21.72 -10.32
N GLY A 37 -32.19 -21.09 -10.09
CA GLY A 37 -32.87 -21.11 -8.79
C GLY A 37 -32.55 -19.98 -7.82
N GLY A 38 -32.18 -18.75 -8.21
CA GLY A 38 -31.91 -17.81 -7.17
C GLY A 38 -31.81 -16.32 -7.50
N GLU A 39 -32.02 -15.55 -6.49
CA GLU A 39 -31.75 -14.14 -6.35
C GLU A 39 -30.29 -13.83 -6.72
N ALA A 40 -30.07 -12.88 -7.62
CA ALA A 40 -28.74 -12.39 -7.96
C ALA A 40 -28.51 -11.03 -7.30
N VAL A 41 -27.37 -10.83 -6.65
CA VAL A 41 -26.97 -9.51 -6.15
C VAL A 41 -25.94 -8.90 -7.10
N VAL A 42 -26.20 -7.67 -7.53
CA VAL A 42 -25.34 -6.94 -8.45
C VAL A 42 -25.00 -5.56 -7.90
N HIS A 43 -23.83 -5.06 -8.30
CA HIS A 43 -23.35 -3.74 -7.98
C HIS A 43 -23.08 -2.98 -9.27
N PHE A 44 -23.46 -1.71 -9.31
CA PHE A 44 -23.09 -0.81 -10.41
C PHE A 44 -23.09 0.64 -9.95
N VAL A 45 -22.33 1.46 -10.66
CA VAL A 45 -22.30 2.91 -10.45
C VAL A 45 -23.34 3.55 -11.36
N VAL A 46 -24.24 4.32 -10.76
CA VAL A 46 -25.28 5.05 -11.52
C VAL A 46 -24.61 6.11 -12.40
N GLU A 47 -24.86 6.07 -13.70
CA GLU A 47 -24.21 6.94 -14.69
C GLU A 47 -22.66 6.92 -14.55
N GLY A 48 -22.07 5.74 -14.30
CA GLY A 48 -20.62 5.54 -14.14
C GLY A 48 -19.83 6.14 -15.30
N LYS A 49 -18.57 6.50 -15.05
CA LYS A 49 -17.71 7.16 -16.04
C LYS A 49 -17.34 6.27 -17.22
N VAL A 50 -17.29 4.95 -16.99
CA VAL A 50 -16.91 3.97 -18.02
C VAL A 50 -18.14 3.39 -18.68
N PRO A 51 -18.44 3.72 -19.94
CA PRO A 51 -19.67 3.26 -20.63
C PRO A 51 -19.83 1.75 -20.69
N ALA A 52 -18.73 1.01 -20.86
CA ALA A 52 -18.73 -0.45 -20.95
C ALA A 52 -19.10 -1.18 -19.62
N ALA A 53 -19.01 -0.49 -18.49
CA ALA A 53 -19.33 -1.04 -17.16
C ALA A 53 -20.69 -0.57 -16.63
N ARG A 54 -21.40 0.28 -17.40
CA ARG A 54 -22.72 0.78 -16.99
C ARG A 54 -23.76 -0.31 -17.00
N ALA A 55 -24.64 -0.26 -16.03
CA ALA A 55 -25.90 -1.00 -16.12
C ALA A 55 -26.74 -0.51 -17.30
N PRO A 56 -27.64 -1.33 -17.84
CA PRO A 56 -28.63 -0.88 -18.81
C PRO A 56 -29.38 0.35 -18.29
N ARG A 57 -29.62 1.33 -19.15
CA ARG A 57 -30.22 2.61 -18.76
C ARG A 57 -31.54 2.47 -18.00
N GLY A 58 -32.32 1.45 -18.35
CA GLY A 58 -33.56 1.16 -17.63
C GLY A 58 -33.35 0.76 -16.17
N TRP A 59 -32.25 0.05 -15.87
CA TRP A 59 -31.87 -0.30 -14.50
C TRP A 59 -31.46 0.93 -13.70
N GLU A 60 -30.66 1.80 -14.29
CA GLU A 60 -30.26 3.07 -13.65
C GLU A 60 -31.48 3.93 -13.34
N LEU A 61 -32.42 4.05 -14.29
CA LEU A 61 -33.69 4.77 -14.09
C LEU A 61 -34.58 4.12 -13.04
N ALA A 62 -34.62 2.79 -12.96
CA ALA A 62 -35.36 2.09 -11.94
C ALA A 62 -34.83 2.42 -10.55
N VAL A 63 -33.52 2.21 -10.31
CA VAL A 63 -32.93 2.43 -8.98
C VAL A 63 -32.93 3.88 -8.53
N THR A 64 -32.79 4.85 -9.44
CA THR A 64 -32.85 6.28 -9.11
C THR A 64 -34.22 6.75 -8.62
N ASN A 65 -35.25 5.94 -8.82
CA ASN A 65 -36.60 6.18 -8.31
C ASN A 65 -36.91 5.40 -7.03
N MET A 66 -35.99 4.59 -6.52
CA MET A 66 -36.18 3.75 -5.33
C MET A 66 -35.46 4.32 -4.11
N ALA A 67 -36.01 4.01 -2.94
CA ALA A 67 -35.32 4.20 -1.66
C ALA A 67 -34.58 2.91 -1.24
N PRO A 68 -33.48 2.99 -0.45
CA PRO A 68 -32.85 1.81 0.12
C PRO A 68 -33.84 0.96 0.92
N GLY A 69 -33.83 -0.34 0.66
CA GLY A 69 -34.78 -1.31 1.23
C GLY A 69 -36.08 -1.47 0.44
N GLU A 70 -36.34 -0.62 -0.55
CA GLU A 70 -37.53 -0.71 -1.40
C GLU A 70 -37.42 -1.87 -2.39
N ARG A 71 -38.52 -2.62 -2.58
CA ARG A 71 -38.69 -3.62 -3.64
C ARG A 71 -39.74 -3.15 -4.64
N ALA A 72 -39.42 -3.20 -5.91
CA ALA A 72 -40.32 -2.77 -6.96
C ALA A 72 -40.19 -3.63 -8.23
N GLU A 73 -41.30 -3.74 -8.96
CA GLU A 73 -41.38 -4.36 -10.28
C GLU A 73 -41.41 -3.26 -11.34
N PHE A 74 -40.63 -3.45 -12.41
CA PHE A 74 -40.51 -2.53 -13.52
C PHE A 74 -40.72 -3.25 -14.85
N SER A 75 -41.51 -2.66 -15.72
CA SER A 75 -41.62 -3.06 -17.12
C SER A 75 -40.81 -2.09 -17.96
N LEU A 76 -39.67 -2.56 -18.46
CA LEU A 76 -38.71 -1.77 -19.28
C LEU A 76 -38.97 -2.09 -20.75
N ARG A 77 -39.36 -1.09 -21.54
CA ARG A 77 -39.50 -1.25 -22.98
C ARG A 77 -38.19 -1.07 -23.71
N ALA A 78 -37.96 -1.81 -24.76
CA ALA A 78 -36.83 -1.58 -25.66
C ALA A 78 -36.80 -0.13 -26.15
N PRO A 79 -35.67 0.56 -26.23
CA PRO A 79 -34.30 0.09 -26.00
C PRO A 79 -33.80 0.23 -24.56
N LEU A 80 -34.62 0.58 -23.56
CA LEU A 80 -34.20 0.84 -22.19
C LEU A 80 -33.60 -0.40 -21.47
N GLY A 81 -33.93 -1.61 -21.94
CA GLY A 81 -33.35 -2.86 -21.47
C GLY A 81 -31.95 -3.13 -22.03
N ALA A 82 -31.55 -2.48 -23.14
CA ALA A 82 -30.28 -2.75 -23.81
C ALA A 82 -29.08 -2.10 -23.10
N PRO A 83 -27.89 -2.74 -23.12
CA PRO A 83 -26.68 -2.11 -22.64
C PRO A 83 -26.35 -0.87 -23.51
N PRO A 84 -25.74 0.18 -22.92
CA PRO A 84 -25.27 1.34 -23.71
C PRO A 84 -24.16 0.87 -24.64
N GLY A 85 -24.27 1.10 -25.96
CA GLY A 85 -23.07 0.98 -26.75
C GLY A 85 -23.13 0.51 -28.20
N GLU A 86 -24.27 0.41 -28.89
CA GLU A 86 -24.20 0.19 -30.36
C GLU A 86 -24.17 1.49 -31.18
N ASP A 87 -24.64 2.61 -30.64
CA ASP A 87 -24.67 3.88 -31.39
C ASP A 87 -23.46 4.80 -31.16
N ASP A 88 -22.64 4.56 -30.10
CA ASP A 88 -21.52 5.46 -29.72
C ASP A 88 -20.13 4.90 -30.04
N GLY A 89 -20.00 3.84 -30.83
CA GLY A 89 -18.70 3.26 -31.21
C GLY A 89 -17.90 2.65 -30.05
N ALA A 90 -18.54 2.38 -28.92
CA ALA A 90 -17.93 1.73 -27.78
C ALA A 90 -17.83 0.20 -28.00
N ALA A 91 -16.71 -0.38 -27.62
CA ALA A 91 -16.41 -1.80 -27.71
C ALA A 91 -17.52 -2.63 -27.05
N THR A 92 -17.86 -3.76 -27.67
CA THR A 92 -18.77 -4.77 -27.12
C THR A 92 -18.40 -5.08 -25.68
N PRO A 93 -19.33 -5.03 -24.70
CA PRO A 93 -19.02 -5.36 -23.33
C PRO A 93 -18.40 -6.76 -23.23
N PRO A 94 -17.39 -6.99 -22.38
CA PRO A 94 -16.75 -8.29 -22.28
C PRO A 94 -17.80 -9.36 -21.97
N ALA A 95 -17.75 -10.45 -22.70
CA ALA A 95 -18.60 -11.60 -22.49
C ALA A 95 -18.35 -12.18 -21.09
N GLY A 96 -19.18 -11.84 -20.13
CA GLY A 96 -19.09 -12.30 -18.75
C GLY A 96 -19.69 -11.27 -17.77
N GLY A 97 -20.70 -11.67 -17.06
CA GLY A 97 -21.42 -10.84 -16.11
C GLY A 97 -22.89 -10.61 -16.51
N LEU A 98 -23.69 -10.19 -15.56
CA LEU A 98 -25.13 -10.02 -15.73
C LEU A 98 -25.49 -9.04 -16.87
N PHE A 99 -24.66 -8.03 -17.11
CA PHE A 99 -24.92 -7.00 -18.12
C PHE A 99 -24.32 -7.30 -19.51
N GLY A 100 -23.53 -8.35 -19.67
CA GLY A 100 -22.83 -8.69 -20.93
C GLY A 100 -23.61 -9.53 -21.94
N ARG A 101 -24.93 -9.50 -21.93
CA ARG A 101 -25.73 -10.36 -22.80
C ARG A 101 -26.30 -9.63 -24.03
N PRO A 102 -26.25 -10.26 -25.22
CA PRO A 102 -26.74 -9.65 -26.46
C PRO A 102 -28.26 -9.53 -26.56
N ASP A 103 -29.02 -10.09 -25.61
CA ASP A 103 -30.49 -10.26 -25.72
C ASP A 103 -31.30 -9.10 -25.09
N TRP A 104 -30.68 -8.01 -24.68
CA TRP A 104 -31.33 -6.88 -24.01
C TRP A 104 -32.10 -5.92 -24.92
N GLY A 105 -32.22 -6.23 -26.21
CA GLY A 105 -32.98 -5.43 -27.18
C GLY A 105 -34.53 -5.61 -27.11
N GLU A 106 -35.03 -6.40 -26.16
CA GLU A 106 -36.44 -6.72 -25.98
C GLU A 106 -37.03 -5.99 -24.76
N ASP A 107 -38.36 -6.00 -24.64
CA ASP A 107 -39.04 -5.55 -23.43
C ASP A 107 -38.68 -6.47 -22.26
N VAL A 108 -38.35 -5.92 -21.11
CA VAL A 108 -37.87 -6.64 -19.93
C VAL A 108 -38.77 -6.35 -18.72
N GLU A 109 -39.17 -7.42 -18.05
CA GLU A 109 -39.80 -7.36 -16.72
C GLU A 109 -38.75 -7.60 -15.65
N LEU A 110 -38.61 -6.67 -14.71
CA LEU A 110 -37.56 -6.64 -13.70
C LEU A 110 -38.17 -6.50 -12.32
N ASP A 111 -37.91 -7.46 -11.42
CA ASP A 111 -38.24 -7.38 -9.99
C ASP A 111 -36.94 -7.27 -9.18
N LEU A 112 -36.78 -6.19 -8.48
CA LEU A 112 -35.52 -5.90 -7.74
C LEU A 112 -35.79 -5.22 -6.39
N THR A 113 -34.82 -5.38 -5.48
CA THR A 113 -34.75 -4.66 -4.22
C THR A 113 -33.47 -3.84 -4.20
N LEU A 114 -33.56 -2.53 -3.94
CA LEU A 114 -32.40 -1.69 -3.70
C LEU A 114 -31.88 -1.92 -2.28
N LEU A 115 -30.76 -2.65 -2.14
CA LEU A 115 -30.23 -3.04 -0.83
C LEU A 115 -29.47 -1.91 -0.13
N SER A 116 -28.63 -1.19 -0.86
CA SER A 116 -27.86 -0.08 -0.31
C SER A 116 -27.37 0.88 -1.40
N VAL A 117 -27.08 2.11 -0.95
CA VAL A 117 -26.48 3.18 -1.77
C VAL A 117 -25.21 3.66 -1.08
N THR A 118 -24.12 3.76 -1.81
CA THR A 118 -22.88 4.41 -1.35
C THR A 118 -22.69 5.68 -2.15
N PRO A 119 -22.66 6.87 -1.52
CA PRO A 119 -22.54 8.15 -2.22
C PRO A 119 -21.29 8.25 -3.08
N ALA A 120 -21.39 8.93 -4.22
CA ALA A 120 -20.32 9.13 -5.22
C ALA A 120 -19.01 9.66 -4.62
N LEU A 121 -19.07 10.46 -3.57
CA LEU A 121 -17.89 10.99 -2.85
C LEU A 121 -16.97 9.87 -2.35
N PHE A 122 -17.52 8.73 -1.98
CA PHE A 122 -16.82 7.57 -1.43
C PHE A 122 -16.56 6.48 -2.46
N VAL A 123 -16.92 6.70 -3.73
CA VAL A 123 -16.80 5.71 -4.80
C VAL A 123 -15.69 6.07 -5.75
N ARG A 124 -14.86 5.08 -6.10
CA ARG A 124 -13.77 5.22 -7.07
C ARG A 124 -13.72 4.01 -7.99
N GLU A 125 -13.81 4.24 -9.28
CA GLU A 125 -13.48 3.24 -10.32
C GLU A 125 -11.95 3.14 -10.44
N LEU A 126 -11.39 1.92 -10.37
CA LEU A 126 -9.93 1.70 -10.27
C LEU A 126 -9.31 1.24 -11.57
N ASP A 127 -10.10 0.63 -12.47
CA ASP A 127 -9.63 0.18 -13.78
C ASP A 127 -10.34 0.94 -14.93
N GLU A 128 -9.71 0.96 -16.09
CA GLU A 128 -10.26 1.63 -17.29
C GLU A 128 -11.56 0.98 -17.80
N ALA A 129 -11.78 -0.28 -17.42
CA ALA A 129 -13.01 -1.00 -17.79
C ALA A 129 -14.15 -0.81 -16.78
N GLY A 130 -13.93 -0.10 -15.65
CA GLY A 130 -14.91 0.15 -14.59
C GLY A 130 -15.41 -1.11 -13.89
N ARG A 131 -14.63 -2.19 -13.93
CA ARG A 131 -14.97 -3.48 -13.31
C ARG A 131 -14.53 -3.58 -11.86
N TRP A 132 -13.56 -2.77 -11.47
CA TRP A 132 -13.03 -2.70 -10.11
C TRP A 132 -13.49 -1.40 -9.47
N ILE A 133 -14.39 -1.51 -8.52
CA ILE A 133 -15.03 -0.36 -7.88
C ILE A 133 -14.69 -0.39 -6.40
N LYS A 134 -14.01 0.66 -5.92
CA LYS A 134 -13.76 0.85 -4.49
C LYS A 134 -14.81 1.77 -3.89
N ALA A 135 -15.41 1.35 -2.79
CA ALA A 135 -16.29 2.14 -1.94
C ALA A 135 -15.66 2.29 -0.55
N VAL A 136 -15.42 3.53 -0.12
CA VAL A 136 -14.87 3.82 1.21
C VAL A 136 -15.95 3.66 2.26
N GLU A 137 -15.74 2.82 3.27
CA GLU A 137 -16.66 2.58 4.38
C GLU A 137 -16.27 3.40 5.61
N CYS A 138 -14.97 3.61 5.81
CA CYS A 138 -14.42 4.44 6.88
C CYS A 138 -13.18 5.15 6.37
N GLU A 139 -13.16 6.46 6.43
CA GLU A 139 -12.00 7.25 6.02
C GLU A 139 -10.82 7.03 6.96
N GLY A 140 -9.61 7.02 6.39
CA GLY A 140 -8.37 6.96 7.15
C GLY A 140 -7.91 8.34 7.61
N GLY A 141 -6.91 8.35 8.50
CA GLY A 141 -6.39 9.58 9.10
C GLY A 141 -5.17 10.18 8.39
N ALA A 142 -4.66 9.55 7.33
CA ALA A 142 -3.46 9.96 6.61
C ALA A 142 -3.80 10.51 5.21
N TRP A 143 -2.79 11.07 4.54
CA TRP A 143 -2.93 11.58 3.16
C TRP A 143 -2.13 10.76 2.14
N GLU A 144 -1.18 9.95 2.61
CA GLU A 144 -0.28 9.18 1.75
C GLU A 144 -0.87 7.82 1.41
N THR A 145 -0.76 7.45 0.15
CA THR A 145 -1.23 6.16 -0.38
C THR A 145 -0.06 5.21 -0.62
N PRO A 146 -0.26 3.89 -0.47
CA PRO A 146 0.74 2.89 -0.76
C PRO A 146 1.21 2.90 -2.22
N ARG A 147 2.51 2.71 -2.42
CA ARG A 147 3.15 2.56 -3.74
C ARG A 147 4.36 1.65 -3.62
N PRO A 148 4.78 0.97 -4.67
CA PRO A 148 6.02 0.20 -4.63
C PRO A 148 7.24 1.05 -4.25
N PRO A 149 8.13 0.59 -3.38
CA PRO A 149 8.13 -0.68 -2.65
C PRO A 149 7.57 -0.60 -1.21
N TYR A 150 6.60 0.28 -0.93
CA TYR A 150 6.04 0.47 0.41
C TYR A 150 5.51 -0.84 1.00
N ARG A 151 5.51 -0.94 2.33
CA ARG A 151 4.94 -2.07 3.07
C ARG A 151 3.67 -1.65 3.78
N VAL A 152 2.70 -2.53 3.82
CA VAL A 152 1.43 -2.29 4.49
C VAL A 152 1.05 -3.45 5.40
N LYS A 153 0.36 -3.13 6.49
CA LYS A 153 -0.40 -4.08 7.30
C LYS A 153 -1.83 -4.08 6.79
N LEU A 154 -2.28 -5.20 6.23
CA LEU A 154 -3.56 -5.32 5.55
C LEU A 154 -4.40 -6.45 6.15
N SER A 155 -5.66 -6.16 6.51
CA SER A 155 -6.66 -7.19 6.73
C SER A 155 -7.57 -7.29 5.51
N CYS A 156 -7.91 -8.51 5.12
CA CYS A 156 -8.68 -8.81 3.91
C CYS A 156 -9.74 -9.85 4.22
N GLU A 157 -10.97 -9.59 3.80
CA GLU A 157 -12.08 -10.54 3.86
C GLU A 157 -12.79 -10.55 2.51
N VAL A 158 -13.03 -11.74 1.97
CA VAL A 158 -13.73 -11.93 0.68
C VAL A 158 -15.12 -12.47 0.97
N ARG A 159 -16.13 -11.82 0.42
CA ARG A 159 -17.53 -12.21 0.52
C ARG A 159 -18.15 -12.47 -0.84
N ASP A 160 -19.07 -13.38 -0.87
CA ASP A 160 -19.96 -13.50 -2.01
C ASP A 160 -21.05 -12.40 -1.99
N PRO A 161 -21.80 -12.19 -3.08
CA PRO A 161 -22.86 -11.17 -3.13
C PRO A 161 -23.99 -11.38 -2.14
N ALA A 162 -24.20 -12.62 -1.68
CA ALA A 162 -25.17 -12.93 -0.62
C ALA A 162 -24.65 -12.52 0.77
N GLY A 163 -23.37 -12.10 0.88
CA GLY A 163 -22.74 -11.67 2.10
C GLY A 163 -22.04 -12.79 2.88
N SER A 164 -21.99 -14.02 2.34
CA SER A 164 -21.31 -15.13 3.00
C SER A 164 -19.80 -14.97 2.86
N VAL A 165 -19.08 -15.11 3.98
CA VAL A 165 -17.62 -15.04 4.01
C VAL A 165 -17.03 -16.28 3.32
N ARG A 166 -16.23 -16.06 2.29
CA ARG A 166 -15.49 -17.10 1.54
C ARG A 166 -14.05 -17.22 1.98
N PHE A 167 -13.48 -16.10 2.42
CA PHE A 167 -12.13 -16.02 2.96
C PHE A 167 -12.03 -14.87 3.96
N CYS A 168 -11.24 -15.06 5.01
CA CYS A 168 -10.88 -14.01 5.95
C CYS A 168 -9.41 -14.19 6.36
N SER A 169 -8.65 -13.10 6.35
CA SER A 169 -7.30 -13.09 6.94
C SER A 169 -7.39 -13.36 8.45
N PRO A 170 -6.36 -13.97 9.07
CA PRO A 170 -6.39 -14.30 10.49
C PRO A 170 -6.72 -13.09 11.37
N ASP A 171 -7.69 -13.24 12.27
CA ASP A 171 -8.09 -12.19 13.20
C ASP A 171 -6.92 -11.70 14.06
N GLY A 172 -6.77 -10.38 14.14
CA GLY A 172 -5.71 -9.73 14.92
C GLY A 172 -4.30 -9.86 14.33
N HIS A 173 -4.14 -10.52 13.18
CA HIS A 173 -2.86 -10.70 12.51
C HIS A 173 -2.94 -10.20 11.05
N PRO A 174 -2.93 -8.87 10.82
CA PRO A 174 -2.93 -8.34 9.47
C PRO A 174 -1.70 -8.79 8.69
N TRP A 175 -1.86 -9.04 7.41
CA TRP A 175 -0.78 -9.42 6.52
C TRP A 175 0.27 -8.33 6.38
N ASP A 176 1.53 -8.73 6.31
CA ASP A 176 2.63 -7.88 5.87
C ASP A 176 2.74 -7.97 4.36
N VAL A 177 2.35 -6.92 3.67
CA VAL A 177 2.35 -6.85 2.20
C VAL A 177 3.40 -5.86 1.73
N THR A 178 4.23 -6.27 0.78
CA THR A 178 5.10 -5.35 0.03
C THR A 178 4.44 -5.02 -1.30
N MET A 179 4.13 -3.75 -1.51
CA MET A 179 3.50 -3.28 -2.75
C MET A 179 4.42 -3.53 -3.94
N GLY A 180 3.86 -4.01 -5.05
CA GLY A 180 4.61 -4.36 -6.26
C GLY A 180 5.32 -5.72 -6.23
N ALA A 181 5.19 -6.49 -5.15
CA ALA A 181 5.83 -7.80 -5.03
C ALA A 181 4.97 -8.97 -5.57
N GLY A 182 3.80 -8.70 -6.13
CA GLY A 182 2.90 -9.73 -6.66
C GLY A 182 2.27 -10.63 -5.59
N GLN A 183 2.20 -10.15 -4.35
CA GLN A 183 1.63 -10.89 -3.21
C GLN A 183 0.10 -10.87 -3.19
N LEU A 184 -0.51 -9.89 -3.85
CA LEU A 184 -1.95 -9.70 -3.95
C LEU A 184 -2.40 -9.82 -5.41
N PRO A 185 -3.66 -10.22 -5.66
CA PRO A 185 -4.29 -10.05 -6.97
C PRO A 185 -4.27 -8.58 -7.40
N GLU A 186 -4.17 -8.33 -8.69
CA GLU A 186 -4.03 -6.97 -9.25
C GLU A 186 -5.17 -6.03 -8.81
N ALA A 187 -6.41 -6.52 -8.83
CA ALA A 187 -7.56 -5.75 -8.38
C ALA A 187 -7.46 -5.34 -6.90
N VAL A 188 -7.00 -6.25 -6.05
CA VAL A 188 -6.82 -5.99 -4.61
C VAL A 188 -5.66 -5.03 -4.39
N GLU A 189 -4.55 -5.21 -5.10
CA GLU A 189 -3.39 -4.32 -5.03
C GLU A 189 -3.75 -2.89 -5.49
N ALA A 190 -4.51 -2.74 -6.57
CA ALA A 190 -5.03 -1.46 -7.02
C ALA A 190 -5.96 -0.81 -5.99
N GLY A 191 -6.81 -1.61 -5.35
CA GLY A 191 -7.64 -1.18 -4.22
C GLY A 191 -6.81 -0.59 -3.10
N VAL A 192 -5.82 -1.35 -2.61
CA VAL A 192 -4.92 -0.96 -1.53
C VAL A 192 -4.09 0.28 -1.92
N ALA A 193 -3.56 0.34 -3.15
CA ALA A 193 -2.79 1.47 -3.64
C ALA A 193 -3.55 2.81 -3.64
N SER A 194 -4.87 2.75 -3.59
CA SER A 194 -5.75 3.92 -3.52
C SER A 194 -6.23 4.29 -2.11
N MET A 195 -5.86 3.49 -1.10
CA MET A 195 -6.25 3.67 0.31
C MET A 195 -5.23 4.52 1.06
N VAL A 196 -5.65 5.04 2.22
CA VAL A 196 -4.78 5.70 3.19
C VAL A 196 -4.78 4.93 4.52
N GLU A 197 -3.79 5.17 5.38
CA GLU A 197 -3.68 4.47 6.67
C GLU A 197 -4.93 4.66 7.53
N GLY A 198 -5.46 3.56 8.06
CA GLY A 198 -6.70 3.50 8.85
C GLY A 198 -7.97 3.36 8.01
N GLU A 199 -7.90 3.48 6.69
CA GLU A 199 -9.07 3.37 5.81
C GLU A 199 -9.62 1.95 5.79
N ARG A 200 -10.95 1.85 5.79
CA ARG A 200 -11.69 0.64 5.47
C ARG A 200 -12.48 0.86 4.19
N ALA A 201 -12.35 -0.07 3.28
CA ALA A 201 -13.01 0.03 1.99
C ALA A 201 -13.52 -1.34 1.53
N ARG A 202 -14.57 -1.31 0.73
CA ARG A 202 -15.08 -2.46 0.01
C ARG A 202 -14.70 -2.32 -1.46
N LEU A 203 -14.02 -3.32 -1.98
CA LEU A 203 -13.72 -3.46 -3.39
C LEU A 203 -14.72 -4.43 -4.01
N VAL A 204 -15.45 -4.00 -5.03
CA VAL A 204 -16.31 -4.84 -5.87
C VAL A 204 -15.55 -5.16 -7.15
N CYS A 205 -15.35 -6.43 -7.44
CA CYS A 205 -14.65 -6.88 -8.64
C CYS A 205 -15.20 -8.23 -9.13
N PRO A 206 -14.92 -8.64 -10.37
CA PRO A 206 -15.20 -10.01 -10.84
C PRO A 206 -14.41 -11.05 -10.04
N ALA A 207 -15.02 -12.21 -9.76
CA ALA A 207 -14.34 -13.30 -9.03
C ALA A 207 -13.01 -13.72 -9.69
N GLY A 208 -12.98 -13.76 -11.04
CA GLY A 208 -11.75 -14.05 -11.78
C GLY A 208 -10.61 -13.03 -11.57
N ALA A 209 -10.91 -11.84 -11.11
CA ALA A 209 -9.87 -10.85 -10.77
C ALA A 209 -9.11 -11.21 -9.49
N LEU A 210 -9.62 -12.15 -8.69
CA LEU A 210 -8.96 -12.65 -7.47
C LEU A 210 -8.10 -13.88 -7.73
N GLU A 211 -8.20 -14.52 -8.91
CA GLU A 211 -7.47 -15.76 -9.23
C GLU A 211 -5.99 -15.53 -9.56
N ALA A 212 -5.58 -14.31 -9.79
CA ALA A 212 -4.31 -13.98 -10.44
C ALA A 212 -3.17 -13.50 -9.52
N ALA A 213 -3.15 -13.88 -8.24
CA ALA A 213 -1.91 -13.75 -7.47
C ALA A 213 -0.98 -14.91 -7.85
N VAL A 214 -0.03 -14.65 -8.75
CA VAL A 214 0.87 -15.68 -9.30
C VAL A 214 2.20 -15.66 -8.56
N GLY A 215 2.41 -16.62 -7.66
CA GLY A 215 3.72 -16.82 -7.07
C GLY A 215 3.67 -17.54 -5.71
N PRO A 216 4.82 -18.06 -5.25
CA PRO A 216 4.92 -18.73 -3.94
C PRO A 216 4.70 -17.78 -2.75
N ALA A 217 4.66 -16.47 -2.99
CA ALA A 217 4.45 -15.42 -1.99
C ALA A 217 3.00 -14.90 -1.96
N ALA A 218 2.08 -15.49 -2.74
CA ALA A 218 0.67 -15.07 -2.74
C ALA A 218 0.04 -15.23 -1.35
N LEU A 219 -0.56 -14.15 -0.84
CA LEU A 219 -1.18 -14.11 0.48
C LEU A 219 -2.67 -14.46 0.42
N LEU A 220 -3.35 -14.11 -0.67
CA LEU A 220 -4.72 -14.53 -0.90
C LEU A 220 -4.69 -15.92 -1.53
N PRO A 221 -5.15 -16.97 -0.83
CA PRO A 221 -5.26 -18.30 -1.42
C PRO A 221 -6.34 -18.31 -2.50
N ALA A 222 -6.34 -19.35 -3.33
CA ALA A 222 -7.44 -19.59 -4.25
C ALA A 222 -8.77 -19.67 -3.47
N VAL A 223 -9.70 -18.79 -3.79
CA VAL A 223 -11.02 -18.78 -3.15
C VAL A 223 -11.88 -19.86 -3.83
N GLU A 224 -12.39 -20.80 -3.04
CA GLU A 224 -13.27 -21.84 -3.54
C GLU A 224 -14.68 -21.26 -3.77
N TRP A 225 -15.00 -21.06 -5.03
CA TRP A 225 -16.34 -20.73 -5.49
C TRP A 225 -17.09 -22.01 -5.78
N GLY A 226 -18.34 -22.11 -5.44
CA GLY A 226 -19.14 -23.30 -5.75
C GLY A 226 -19.28 -23.55 -7.29
N PRO A 227 -19.80 -24.70 -7.71
CA PRO A 227 -19.90 -25.08 -9.15
C PRO A 227 -20.75 -24.13 -9.98
N ASP A 228 -21.61 -23.35 -9.34
CA ASP A 228 -22.54 -22.41 -10.00
C ASP A 228 -21.91 -21.03 -10.23
N TRP A 229 -20.63 -20.85 -9.90
CA TRP A 229 -19.92 -19.57 -10.03
C TRP A 229 -19.18 -19.43 -11.37
N SER A 230 -19.23 -18.21 -11.91
CA SER A 230 -18.49 -17.81 -13.10
C SER A 230 -17.39 -16.79 -12.74
N PRO A 231 -16.25 -16.78 -13.44
CA PRO A 231 -15.22 -15.74 -13.26
C PRO A 231 -15.71 -14.31 -13.43
N GLY A 232 -16.82 -14.12 -14.16
CA GLY A 232 -17.45 -12.80 -14.35
C GLY A 232 -18.38 -12.36 -13.23
N ASP A 233 -18.67 -13.24 -12.26
CA ASP A 233 -19.55 -12.90 -11.15
C ASP A 233 -18.88 -11.91 -10.20
N GLN A 234 -19.63 -10.91 -9.75
CA GLN A 234 -19.11 -9.91 -8.82
C GLN A 234 -18.95 -10.48 -7.42
N VAL A 235 -17.89 -10.06 -6.74
CA VAL A 235 -17.60 -10.38 -5.35
C VAL A 235 -17.22 -9.12 -4.60
N GLU A 236 -17.34 -9.15 -3.28
CA GLU A 236 -16.92 -8.07 -2.40
C GLU A 236 -15.64 -8.46 -1.67
N VAL A 237 -14.64 -7.57 -1.69
CA VAL A 237 -13.42 -7.71 -0.90
C VAL A 237 -13.38 -6.55 0.11
N HIS A 238 -13.53 -6.87 1.38
CA HIS A 238 -13.42 -5.89 2.46
C HIS A 238 -11.97 -5.77 2.86
N LEU A 239 -11.43 -4.55 2.74
CA LEU A 239 -10.03 -4.21 2.98
C LEU A 239 -9.93 -3.26 4.16
N HIS A 240 -8.96 -3.48 5.04
CA HIS A 240 -8.58 -2.55 6.08
C HIS A 240 -7.08 -2.32 6.02
N LEU A 241 -6.68 -1.12 5.60
CA LEU A 241 -5.28 -0.69 5.62
C LEU A 241 -4.91 -0.25 7.04
N VAL A 242 -4.43 -1.20 7.84
CA VAL A 242 -4.17 -0.98 9.27
C VAL A 242 -2.98 -0.04 9.48
N ARG A 243 -1.91 -0.20 8.67
CA ARG A 243 -0.72 0.63 8.76
C ARG A 243 0.04 0.68 7.44
N LEU A 244 0.63 1.84 7.16
CA LEU A 244 1.49 2.11 6.03
C LEU A 244 2.93 2.35 6.50
N PHE A 245 3.89 1.66 5.90
CA PHE A 245 5.32 1.90 6.11
C PHE A 245 5.93 2.43 4.82
N GLN A 246 6.45 3.64 4.90
CA GLN A 246 7.21 4.22 3.80
C GLN A 246 8.55 3.48 3.66
N VAL A 247 8.79 2.91 2.50
CA VAL A 247 10.05 2.25 2.17
C VAL A 247 10.75 3.03 1.07
N ARG A 248 12.02 3.36 1.30
CA ARG A 248 12.88 3.96 0.29
C ARG A 248 13.92 2.94 -0.13
N ASP A 249 13.96 2.66 -1.41
CA ASP A 249 15.10 2.00 -2.04
C ASP A 249 16.19 3.07 -2.25
N VAL A 250 17.26 2.97 -1.46
CA VAL A 250 18.31 4.00 -1.40
C VAL A 250 19.18 3.97 -2.63
N LEU A 251 19.41 2.79 -3.21
CA LEU A 251 20.28 2.55 -4.36
C LEU A 251 19.51 2.35 -5.67
N GLY A 252 18.21 2.06 -5.59
CA GLY A 252 17.35 1.83 -6.75
C GLY A 252 17.42 0.40 -7.32
N ASP A 253 18.14 -0.51 -6.68
CA ASP A 253 18.32 -1.92 -7.08
C ASP A 253 17.73 -2.92 -6.07
N GLY A 254 17.08 -2.44 -5.02
CA GLY A 254 16.53 -3.24 -3.93
C GLY A 254 17.56 -3.81 -2.97
N ALA A 255 18.84 -3.42 -3.09
CA ALA A 255 19.90 -3.93 -2.23
C ALA A 255 19.99 -3.22 -0.88
N LEU A 256 19.50 -1.98 -0.80
CA LEU A 256 19.48 -1.18 0.42
C LEU A 256 18.10 -0.51 0.60
N LEU A 257 17.29 -1.07 1.49
CA LEU A 257 15.94 -0.58 1.77
C LEU A 257 15.87 0.07 3.15
N LYS A 258 15.39 1.30 3.20
CA LYS A 258 15.10 2.03 4.45
C LYS A 258 13.59 2.09 4.66
N THR A 259 13.09 1.43 5.68
CA THR A 259 11.68 1.44 6.11
C THR A 259 11.51 2.37 7.29
N ARG A 260 10.68 3.40 7.18
CA ARG A 260 10.35 4.29 8.30
C ARG A 260 9.40 3.58 9.25
N LEU A 261 9.79 3.46 10.53
CA LEU A 261 8.99 2.83 11.59
C LEU A 261 8.24 3.86 12.43
N ARG A 262 8.87 5.02 12.66
CA ARG A 262 8.32 6.16 13.39
C ARG A 262 8.78 7.46 12.72
N ASP A 263 7.85 8.40 12.59
CA ASP A 263 8.14 9.73 12.07
C ASP A 263 9.03 10.51 13.05
N GLY A 264 9.92 11.30 12.49
CA GLY A 264 10.69 12.30 13.22
C GLY A 264 10.08 13.70 13.06
N THR A 265 10.82 14.70 13.53
CA THR A 265 10.46 16.11 13.45
C THR A 265 11.38 16.84 12.48
N GLY A 266 10.82 17.68 11.61
CA GLY A 266 11.58 18.44 10.62
C GLY A 266 11.15 18.17 9.18
N GLN A 267 11.79 18.89 8.26
CA GLN A 267 11.50 18.83 6.82
C GLN A 267 12.60 18.05 6.10
N PHE A 268 12.23 16.97 5.46
CA PHE A 268 13.10 16.25 4.53
C PHE A 268 13.26 17.07 3.23
N PRO A 269 14.45 17.19 2.65
CA PRO A 269 15.79 16.76 3.13
C PRO A 269 16.53 17.82 3.96
N VAL A 270 15.94 18.97 4.24
CA VAL A 270 16.59 20.14 4.84
C VAL A 270 17.12 19.84 6.24
N ASP A 271 16.33 19.12 7.04
CA ASP A 271 16.66 18.80 8.42
C ASP A 271 17.27 17.40 8.56
N CYS A 272 17.90 16.90 7.50
CA CYS A 272 18.70 15.67 7.55
C CYS A 272 20.16 15.98 7.87
N PRO A 273 20.88 15.06 8.57
CA PRO A 273 22.32 15.22 8.76
C PRO A 273 23.09 15.03 7.45
N ILE A 274 24.14 15.80 7.30
CA ILE A 274 25.08 15.72 6.17
C ILE A 274 26.43 15.18 6.64
N GLU A 275 27.39 15.13 5.75
CA GLU A 275 28.78 14.79 6.08
C GLU A 275 29.30 15.68 7.22
N ASP A 276 30.14 15.09 8.10
CA ASP A 276 30.72 15.72 9.29
C ASP A 276 29.72 16.12 10.38
N CYS A 277 28.42 15.91 10.23
CA CYS A 277 27.49 16.06 11.35
C CYS A 277 27.82 15.08 12.47
N ARG A 278 27.79 15.56 13.72
CA ARG A 278 27.83 14.73 14.90
C ARG A 278 26.40 14.27 15.20
N VAL A 279 26.11 12.99 14.99
CA VAL A 279 24.79 12.39 15.23
C VAL A 279 24.74 11.67 16.56
N ARG A 280 23.59 11.73 17.23
CA ARG A 280 23.26 10.96 18.42
C ARG A 280 22.18 9.93 18.06
N LEU A 281 22.51 8.65 18.16
CA LEU A 281 21.64 7.58 17.72
C LEU A 281 21.79 6.32 18.58
N HIS A 282 20.77 5.46 18.51
CA HIS A 282 20.91 4.05 18.84
C HIS A 282 20.73 3.22 17.58
N TYR A 283 21.43 2.11 17.51
CA TYR A 283 21.14 1.10 16.48
C TYR A 283 21.39 -0.30 16.98
N SER A 284 20.67 -1.25 16.43
CA SER A 284 20.87 -2.68 16.61
C SER A 284 21.11 -3.35 15.26
N ALA A 285 21.78 -4.51 15.27
CA ALA A 285 22.04 -5.31 14.08
C ALA A 285 21.57 -6.74 14.29
N ARG A 286 20.86 -7.30 13.30
CA ARG A 286 20.45 -8.71 13.30
C ARG A 286 20.53 -9.30 11.89
N LEU A 287 20.54 -10.63 11.83
CA LEU A 287 20.39 -11.33 10.55
C LEU A 287 18.90 -11.37 10.17
N PRO A 288 18.55 -11.15 8.90
CA PRO A 288 17.16 -11.22 8.43
C PRO A 288 16.51 -12.57 8.75
N GLY A 289 15.25 -12.52 9.23
CA GLY A 289 14.51 -13.72 9.60
C GLY A 289 14.92 -14.35 10.94
N SER A 290 15.89 -13.79 11.66
CA SER A 290 16.23 -14.22 13.02
C SER A 290 15.20 -13.72 14.02
N SER A 291 14.56 -14.65 14.76
CA SER A 291 13.65 -14.33 15.86
C SER A 291 14.39 -14.20 17.21
N GLY A 292 15.71 -14.38 17.22
CA GLY A 292 16.56 -14.24 18.39
C GLY A 292 16.90 -12.78 18.75
N PRO A 293 17.65 -12.56 19.84
CA PRO A 293 18.16 -11.24 20.20
C PRO A 293 19.02 -10.67 19.08
N ALA A 294 19.17 -9.35 19.05
CA ALA A 294 20.08 -8.68 18.11
C ALA A 294 21.52 -9.20 18.33
N ALA A 295 22.28 -9.34 17.27
CA ALA A 295 23.71 -9.68 17.35
C ALA A 295 24.52 -8.54 17.99
N PHE A 296 23.99 -7.32 17.92
CA PHE A 296 24.54 -6.12 18.49
C PHE A 296 23.42 -5.10 18.75
N ASP A 297 23.49 -4.43 19.91
CA ASP A 297 22.53 -3.37 20.25
C ASP A 297 23.22 -2.31 21.15
N THR A 298 23.28 -1.07 20.67
CA THR A 298 23.82 0.06 21.44
C THR A 298 22.90 0.50 22.58
N ALA A 299 21.64 0.08 22.56
CA ALA A 299 20.66 0.35 23.60
C ALA A 299 20.55 -0.81 24.63
N GLU A 300 21.34 -1.88 24.45
CA GLU A 300 21.33 -3.03 25.37
C GLU A 300 21.86 -2.63 26.76
N ARG A 301 21.12 -3.01 27.79
CA ARG A 301 21.46 -2.71 29.17
C ARG A 301 22.43 -3.74 29.70
N SER A 302 23.55 -3.29 30.21
CA SER A 302 24.58 -4.17 30.78
C SER A 302 24.12 -4.92 32.04
N ASP A 303 23.08 -4.45 32.75
CA ASP A 303 22.75 -4.88 34.12
C ASP A 303 21.27 -5.31 34.31
N GLY A 304 20.51 -5.57 33.27
CA GLY A 304 19.16 -6.13 33.35
C GLY A 304 18.06 -5.28 34.02
N GLY A 305 18.33 -4.03 34.45
CA GLY A 305 17.36 -3.22 35.20
C GLY A 305 17.62 -1.72 35.28
N GLY A 306 18.71 -1.22 34.71
CA GLY A 306 19.08 0.20 34.73
C GLY A 306 18.37 1.07 33.69
N GLU A 307 18.60 2.39 33.70
CA GLU A 307 18.21 3.32 32.63
C GLU A 307 18.84 2.91 31.30
N ARG A 308 18.16 3.25 30.19
CA ARG A 308 18.70 3.06 28.82
C ARG A 308 20.03 3.81 28.72
N PRO A 309 21.10 3.20 28.16
CA PRO A 309 22.36 3.90 27.99
C PRO A 309 22.17 5.19 27.18
N PRO A 310 23.06 6.20 27.35
CA PRO A 310 23.01 7.39 26.53
C PRO A 310 23.19 7.04 25.04
N PRO A 311 22.61 7.82 24.13
CA PRO A 311 22.81 7.62 22.71
C PRO A 311 24.29 7.60 22.32
N LEU A 312 24.64 6.75 21.38
CA LEU A 312 25.97 6.69 20.79
C LEU A 312 26.19 8.00 19.98
N GLU A 313 27.28 8.71 20.28
CA GLU A 313 27.70 9.87 19.51
C GLU A 313 28.72 9.45 18.46
N VAL A 314 28.44 9.72 17.19
CA VAL A 314 29.35 9.46 16.07
C VAL A 314 29.37 10.62 15.09
N THR A 315 30.49 10.85 14.46
CA THR A 315 30.63 11.81 13.37
C THR A 315 30.49 11.06 12.03
N LEU A 316 29.56 11.50 11.18
CA LEU A 316 29.36 10.90 9.86
C LEU A 316 30.60 11.08 8.98
N GLY A 317 30.91 10.12 8.12
CA GLY A 317 32.09 10.13 7.24
C GLY A 317 33.38 9.67 7.90
N THR A 318 33.37 9.28 9.19
CA THR A 318 34.56 8.74 9.87
C THR A 318 34.69 7.23 9.74
N GLY A 319 33.64 6.55 9.24
CA GLY A 319 33.54 5.11 9.19
C GLY A 319 33.33 4.45 10.57
N ALA A 320 32.79 5.21 11.51
CA ALA A 320 32.35 4.67 12.80
C ALA A 320 31.06 3.83 12.67
N LEU A 321 30.28 4.09 11.64
CA LEU A 321 29.10 3.30 11.26
C LEU A 321 29.38 2.47 9.98
N PRO A 322 28.68 1.36 9.77
CA PRO A 322 28.64 0.70 8.46
C PRO A 322 28.20 1.69 7.38
N GLN A 323 28.87 1.68 6.23
CA GLN A 323 28.65 2.67 5.18
C GLN A 323 27.17 2.74 4.73
N ALA A 324 26.51 1.61 4.56
CA ALA A 324 25.10 1.57 4.15
C ALA A 324 24.16 2.13 5.23
N LEU A 325 24.45 1.86 6.50
CA LEU A 325 23.70 2.46 7.62
C LEU A 325 23.89 3.98 7.66
N GLU A 326 25.13 4.46 7.44
CA GLU A 326 25.42 5.89 7.37
C GLU A 326 24.65 6.58 6.24
N TRP A 327 24.57 5.98 5.04
CA TRP A 327 23.75 6.52 3.95
C TRP A 327 22.29 6.66 4.34
N CYS A 328 21.75 5.68 5.09
CA CYS A 328 20.37 5.73 5.57
C CYS A 328 20.16 6.78 6.66
N VAL A 329 21.10 6.95 7.57
CA VAL A 329 21.06 8.00 8.62
C VAL A 329 21.02 9.39 8.00
N LYS A 330 21.79 9.64 6.92
CA LYS A 330 21.75 10.90 6.14
C LYS A 330 20.39 11.19 5.46
N LEU A 331 19.47 10.19 5.46
CA LEU A 331 18.11 10.32 4.96
C LEU A 331 17.07 10.30 6.09
N MET A 332 17.48 10.52 7.33
CA MET A 332 16.59 10.58 8.50
C MET A 332 16.48 12.00 9.03
N VAL A 333 15.35 12.32 9.62
CA VAL A 333 15.14 13.55 10.38
C VAL A 333 15.23 13.26 11.89
N PRO A 334 15.51 14.25 12.76
CA PRO A 334 15.56 14.05 14.21
C PRO A 334 14.31 13.39 14.78
N GLY A 335 14.48 12.41 15.67
CA GLY A 335 13.40 11.63 16.28
C GLY A 335 12.86 10.49 15.42
N GLU A 336 13.32 10.34 14.17
CA GLU A 336 12.92 9.25 13.29
C GLU A 336 13.50 7.92 13.76
N SER A 337 12.68 6.85 13.66
CA SER A 337 13.16 5.47 13.75
C SER A 337 12.97 4.76 12.43
N ALA A 338 13.96 4.00 11.99
CA ALA A 338 13.93 3.29 10.73
C ALA A 338 14.50 1.87 10.86
N ARG A 339 14.01 0.97 10.02
CA ARG A 339 14.62 -0.31 9.73
C ARG A 339 15.36 -0.21 8.41
N VAL A 340 16.59 -0.69 8.39
CA VAL A 340 17.46 -0.69 7.22
C VAL A 340 17.82 -2.13 6.90
N GLU A 341 17.42 -2.59 5.72
CA GLU A 341 17.73 -3.92 5.19
C GLU A 341 18.80 -3.77 4.13
N ALA A 342 19.97 -4.35 4.38
CA ALA A 342 21.08 -4.34 3.44
C ALA A 342 21.39 -5.76 2.95
N ARG A 343 21.42 -5.92 1.63
CA ARG A 343 21.87 -7.15 0.97
C ARG A 343 23.34 -7.01 0.55
N PRO A 344 24.07 -8.11 0.40
CA PRO A 344 25.41 -8.04 -0.13
C PRO A 344 25.48 -7.28 -1.47
N PRO A 345 26.50 -6.46 -1.71
CA PRO A 345 27.71 -6.24 -0.89
C PRO A 345 27.56 -5.14 0.18
N HIS A 346 26.37 -4.61 0.44
CA HIS A 346 26.12 -3.42 1.27
C HIS A 346 25.90 -3.72 2.77
N GLY A 347 26.05 -4.95 3.21
CA GLY A 347 26.11 -5.31 4.63
C GLY A 347 27.42 -4.85 5.28
N TYR A 348 27.96 -5.67 6.19
CA TYR A 348 29.30 -5.44 6.71
C TYR A 348 30.33 -5.92 5.70
N SER A 349 31.22 -5.03 5.24
CA SER A 349 32.32 -5.34 4.35
C SER A 349 33.51 -5.97 5.08
N ASP A 350 34.43 -6.54 4.32
CA ASP A 350 35.68 -7.09 4.84
C ASP A 350 36.49 -6.01 5.54
N GLY A 351 36.95 -6.31 6.77
CA GLY A 351 37.69 -5.37 7.59
C GLY A 351 36.87 -4.25 8.22
N ASP A 352 35.54 -4.29 8.16
CA ASP A 352 34.67 -3.32 8.86
C ASP A 352 34.80 -3.52 10.38
N ALA A 353 35.42 -2.56 11.06
CA ALA A 353 35.67 -2.62 12.50
C ALA A 353 34.37 -2.55 13.33
N SER A 354 33.25 -2.12 12.75
CA SER A 354 31.94 -2.06 13.39
C SER A 354 31.16 -3.38 13.29
N ARG A 355 31.68 -4.39 12.58
CA ARG A 355 31.01 -5.67 12.38
C ARG A 355 30.97 -6.50 13.67
N PRO A 356 29.77 -6.82 14.18
CA PRO A 356 29.62 -7.68 15.36
C PRO A 356 30.13 -9.10 15.10
N ALA A 357 30.69 -9.73 16.12
CA ALA A 357 31.25 -11.09 16.03
C ALA A 357 30.21 -12.15 15.61
N GLY A 358 28.92 -11.90 15.85
CA GLY A 358 27.83 -12.81 15.46
C GLY A 358 27.31 -12.63 14.03
N VAL A 359 27.83 -11.66 13.25
CA VAL A 359 27.39 -11.41 11.88
C VAL A 359 28.49 -11.87 10.91
N PRO A 360 28.25 -12.94 10.11
CA PRO A 360 29.20 -13.37 9.11
C PRO A 360 29.42 -12.31 8.03
N GLU A 361 30.62 -12.26 7.49
CA GLU A 361 30.97 -11.40 6.39
C GLU A 361 30.12 -11.69 5.15
N GLY A 362 29.74 -10.62 4.43
CA GLY A 362 28.92 -10.74 3.22
C GLY A 362 27.49 -11.22 3.46
N SER A 363 27.04 -11.31 4.71
CA SER A 363 25.66 -11.67 5.02
C SER A 363 24.72 -10.48 4.79
N PRO A 364 23.45 -10.74 4.42
CA PRO A 364 22.43 -9.73 4.54
C PRO A 364 22.26 -9.34 6.02
N VAL A 365 22.03 -8.06 6.28
CA VAL A 365 21.88 -7.49 7.63
C VAL A 365 20.65 -6.62 7.70
N GLU A 366 19.98 -6.66 8.84
CA GLU A 366 18.90 -5.75 9.22
C GLU A 366 19.37 -4.91 10.39
N TRP A 367 19.35 -3.59 10.23
CA TRP A 367 19.56 -2.64 11.31
C TRP A 367 18.24 -1.99 11.70
N GLU A 368 18.02 -1.79 13.01
CA GLU A 368 17.03 -0.84 13.50
C GLU A 368 17.79 0.34 14.09
N VAL A 369 17.49 1.55 13.62
CA VAL A 369 18.17 2.77 13.99
C VAL A 369 17.18 3.82 14.46
N GLU A 370 17.51 4.53 15.55
CA GLU A 370 16.80 5.67 16.08
C GLU A 370 17.74 6.87 16.13
N LEU A 371 17.45 7.89 15.33
CA LEU A 371 18.18 9.15 15.31
C LEU A 371 17.53 10.11 16.28
N PHE A 372 18.23 10.51 17.35
CA PHE A 372 17.69 11.48 18.31
C PHE A 372 17.83 12.90 17.80
N ASP A 373 19.04 13.30 17.48
CA ASP A 373 19.37 14.62 16.97
C ASP A 373 20.79 14.61 16.35
N PHE A 374 21.22 15.78 15.88
CA PHE A 374 22.58 15.97 15.37
C PHE A 374 23.01 17.43 15.46
N ASP A 375 24.33 17.62 15.53
CA ASP A 375 24.98 18.94 15.43
C ASP A 375 25.60 19.07 14.04
N ARG A 376 25.34 20.18 13.38
CA ARG A 376 25.99 20.51 12.10
C ARG A 376 27.41 21.03 12.35
N PRO A 377 28.38 20.73 11.46
CA PRO A 377 29.69 21.34 11.51
C PRO A 377 29.56 22.86 11.35
N THR A 378 30.44 23.61 12.02
CA THR A 378 30.50 25.06 11.85
C THR A 378 30.84 25.41 10.41
N SER A 379 30.08 26.34 9.81
CA SER A 379 30.38 26.79 8.44
C SER A 379 31.75 27.43 8.35
N ALA A 380 32.51 27.17 7.29
CA ALA A 380 33.81 27.81 7.06
C ALA A 380 33.68 29.34 6.99
N GLU A 381 32.52 29.87 6.58
CA GLU A 381 32.24 31.32 6.53
C GLU A 381 32.15 31.96 7.92
N ASP A 382 31.81 31.17 8.95
CA ASP A 382 31.68 31.61 10.34
C ASP A 382 32.97 31.42 11.14
N MET A 383 34.04 30.85 10.53
CA MET A 383 35.31 30.56 11.14
C MET A 383 36.33 31.67 10.87
N SER A 384 37.16 31.97 11.86
CA SER A 384 38.36 32.76 11.63
C SER A 384 39.42 31.97 10.83
N ALA A 385 40.34 32.65 10.16
CA ALA A 385 41.40 31.98 9.41
C ALA A 385 42.25 31.01 10.27
N ALA A 386 42.43 31.30 11.56
CA ALA A 386 43.12 30.42 12.49
C ALA A 386 42.32 29.14 12.78
N GLU A 387 41.00 29.26 12.93
CA GLU A 387 40.09 28.13 13.14
C GLU A 387 40.00 27.25 11.89
N VAL A 388 39.93 27.85 10.69
CA VAL A 388 39.95 27.11 9.40
C VAL A 388 41.22 26.27 9.28
N LEU A 389 42.40 26.87 9.57
CA LEU A 389 43.69 26.16 9.53
C LEU A 389 43.76 25.04 10.57
N ALA A 390 43.23 25.27 11.78
CA ALA A 390 43.17 24.24 12.82
C ALA A 390 42.27 23.08 12.43
N ALA A 391 41.07 23.39 11.91
CA ALA A 391 40.12 22.37 11.42
C ALA A 391 40.68 21.57 10.25
N ALA A 392 41.28 22.23 9.25
CA ALA A 392 41.94 21.56 8.14
C ALA A 392 43.12 20.66 8.60
N GLY A 393 43.87 21.12 9.61
CA GLY A 393 44.92 20.35 10.24
C GLY A 393 44.40 19.09 10.96
N ALA A 394 43.28 19.20 11.67
CA ALA A 394 42.61 18.07 12.33
C ALA A 394 42.15 17.03 11.31
N LEU A 395 41.43 17.45 10.26
CA LEU A 395 40.99 16.57 9.17
C LEU A 395 42.14 15.86 8.46
N LYS A 396 43.27 16.57 8.26
CA LYS A 396 44.48 15.96 7.71
C LYS A 396 45.03 14.89 8.64
N SER A 397 45.04 15.11 9.94
CA SER A 397 45.54 14.14 10.93
C SER A 397 44.65 12.90 10.95
N GLU A 398 43.31 13.06 10.96
CA GLU A 398 42.36 11.97 10.85
C GLU A 398 42.56 11.19 9.55
N GLY A 399 42.75 11.88 8.41
CA GLY A 399 43.07 11.27 7.13
C GLY A 399 44.35 10.43 7.17
N ASN A 400 45.40 10.88 7.90
CA ASN A 400 46.63 10.12 8.06
C ASN A 400 46.42 8.84 8.88
N GLU A 401 45.61 8.87 9.94
CA GLU A 401 45.28 7.70 10.76
C GLU A 401 44.48 6.66 9.93
N LEU A 402 43.50 7.15 9.18
CA LEU A 402 42.71 6.29 8.25
C LEU A 402 43.60 5.67 7.14
N PHE A 403 44.55 6.45 6.62
CA PHE A 403 45.50 5.95 5.62
C PHE A 403 46.40 4.87 6.22
N GLN A 404 46.92 5.06 7.42
CA GLN A 404 47.76 4.10 8.13
C GLN A 404 47.00 2.79 8.46
N SER A 405 45.69 2.88 8.69
CA SER A 405 44.80 1.72 8.91
C SER A 405 44.25 1.12 7.61
N ALA A 406 44.80 1.50 6.44
CA ALA A 406 44.40 1.05 5.11
C ALA A 406 42.93 1.33 4.73
N ARG A 407 42.27 2.27 5.42
CA ARG A 407 40.91 2.75 5.11
C ARG A 407 40.96 3.86 4.05
N LEU A 408 41.49 3.53 2.87
CA LEU A 408 41.84 4.51 1.83
C LEU A 408 40.68 5.41 1.37
N PRO A 409 39.45 4.92 1.12
CA PRO A 409 38.34 5.79 0.71
C PRO A 409 37.97 6.85 1.75
N LEU A 410 38.05 6.49 3.04
CA LEU A 410 37.76 7.42 4.14
C LEU A 410 38.90 8.44 4.33
N ALA A 411 40.15 8.01 4.18
CA ALA A 411 41.30 8.90 4.18
C ALA A 411 41.21 9.94 3.06
N GLU A 412 40.85 9.52 1.83
CA GLU A 412 40.63 10.41 0.70
C GLU A 412 39.53 11.43 0.97
N ALA A 413 38.38 10.98 1.55
CA ALA A 413 37.30 11.87 1.93
C ALA A 413 37.78 12.94 2.94
N ARG A 414 38.56 12.57 3.98
CA ARG A 414 39.08 13.51 4.98
C ARG A 414 40.07 14.53 4.38
N TYR A 415 40.97 14.06 3.51
CA TYR A 415 41.85 14.99 2.80
C TYR A 415 41.07 15.93 1.86
N GLY A 416 40.06 15.43 1.15
CA GLY A 416 39.21 16.25 0.30
C GLY A 416 38.44 17.32 1.10
N MET A 417 38.02 17.03 2.33
CA MET A 417 37.37 17.98 3.21
C MET A 417 38.36 19.04 3.70
N ALA A 418 39.57 18.65 4.12
CA ALA A 418 40.60 19.57 4.51
C ALA A 418 40.93 20.57 3.40
N LEU A 419 40.99 20.12 2.15
CA LEU A 419 41.22 20.96 0.97
C LEU A 419 40.05 21.92 0.66
N ARG A 420 38.81 21.51 0.94
CA ARG A 420 37.64 22.41 0.74
C ARG A 420 37.52 23.51 1.79
N LEU A 421 38.10 23.32 2.96
CA LEU A 421 38.11 24.33 4.02
C LEU A 421 39.15 25.43 3.76
N LEU A 422 40.22 25.11 3.03
CA LEU A 422 41.31 26.04 2.67
C LEU A 422 40.99 26.86 1.43
#